data_4a2d4b95bb73d0ecb37877a6f3bb22ef
#
_entry.id   4a2d4b95bb73d0ecb37877a6f3bb22ef
#
_cell.length_a   1.000
_cell.length_b   1.000
_cell.length_c   1.000
_cell.angle_alpha   90.00
_cell.angle_beta   90.00
_cell.angle_gamma   90.00
#
_symmetry.space_group_name_H-M   'P 1'
#
loop_
_entity.id
_entity.type
_entity.pdbx_description
1 polymer ?
#
loop_
_entity_poly.entity_id
_entity_poly.type
_entity_poly.pdbx_seq_one_letter_code
_entity_poly.pdbx_strand_id
1 'polypeptide(L)'
;PTRRSSDLLLHGFALAQEEALLAALRGVIAEAPFRRMQTPGGHTMSVATTSCGHLGWMTDRRGYRYVTADPLREQAPWPAMPPLLATLAEQAAAQAGFPAFRPDSCLINRYVPGAKMSLHQDKDEADFSQPIVSVSLGLPAVFQFGGLARSDKAQRYLLTHGDVVVWGGPDRLRFHGVLPIKPGEHPRMGAQRINLTFRVAG
;
A
#
# COMPACT_ATOMS: atom_id res chain seq x y z
N PRO A 1 -30.57 7.88 8.57
CA PRO A 1 -29.65 6.94 7.97
C PRO A 1 -28.23 7.48 8.22
N THR A 2 -27.55 6.87 9.21
CA THR A 2 -26.13 7.14 9.48
C THR A 2 -25.34 6.78 8.24
N ARG A 3 -24.67 7.74 7.61
CA ARG A 3 -23.65 7.48 6.61
C ARG A 3 -22.64 6.53 7.25
N ARG A 4 -22.56 5.30 6.77
CA ARG A 4 -21.42 4.44 7.08
C ARG A 4 -20.20 5.12 6.48
N SER A 5 -19.21 5.42 7.32
CA SER A 5 -17.89 5.85 6.86
C SER A 5 -17.39 4.75 5.94
N SER A 6 -17.01 5.10 4.72
CA SER A 6 -16.42 4.18 3.75
C SER A 6 -14.90 4.13 3.89
N ASP A 7 -14.37 4.84 4.90
CA ASP A 7 -12.99 4.81 5.35
C ASP A 7 -12.91 4.34 6.81
N LEU A 8 -11.94 3.51 7.11
CA LEU A 8 -11.74 2.95 8.45
C LEU A 8 -10.25 2.86 8.78
N LEU A 9 -9.87 3.43 9.93
CA LEU A 9 -8.55 3.24 10.53
C LEU A 9 -8.65 2.23 11.66
N LEU A 10 -7.94 1.11 11.53
CA LEU A 10 -7.83 0.03 12.49
C LEU A 10 -6.46 0.11 13.18
N HIS A 11 -6.42 0.67 14.38
CA HIS A 11 -5.18 0.82 15.15
C HIS A 11 -4.64 -0.53 15.61
N GLY A 12 -3.35 -0.77 15.34
CA GLY A 12 -2.65 -1.98 15.78
C GLY A 12 -3.19 -3.29 15.24
N PHE A 13 -4.04 -3.26 14.21
CA PHE A 13 -4.76 -4.44 13.70
C PHE A 13 -3.83 -5.58 13.29
N ALA A 14 -2.66 -5.27 12.73
CA ALA A 14 -1.70 -6.26 12.27
C ALA A 14 -0.77 -6.80 13.37
N LEU A 15 -0.77 -6.21 14.57
CA LEU A 15 0.19 -6.56 15.63
C LEU A 15 0.04 -7.98 16.16
N ALA A 16 -1.18 -8.52 16.20
CA ALA A 16 -1.41 -9.90 16.65
C ALA A 16 -0.68 -10.95 15.80
N GLN A 17 -0.32 -10.61 14.56
CA GLN A 17 0.37 -11.49 13.62
C GLN A 17 1.72 -10.94 13.19
N GLU A 18 2.29 -9.99 13.94
CA GLU A 18 3.50 -9.24 13.58
C GLU A 18 4.66 -10.15 13.15
N GLU A 19 4.99 -11.17 13.96
CA GLU A 19 6.11 -12.08 13.70
C GLU A 19 5.97 -12.80 12.35
N ALA A 20 4.81 -13.40 12.13
CA ALA A 20 4.53 -14.14 10.91
C ALA A 20 4.43 -13.19 9.69
N LEU A 21 3.86 -11.98 9.90
CA LEU A 21 3.77 -10.94 8.88
C LEU A 21 5.15 -10.49 8.41
N LEU A 22 6.06 -10.21 9.35
CA LEU A 22 7.43 -9.80 9.02
C LEU A 22 8.23 -10.94 8.37
N ALA A 23 8.00 -12.19 8.75
CA ALA A 23 8.62 -13.35 8.12
C ALA A 23 8.14 -13.51 6.66
N ALA A 24 6.83 -13.43 6.41
CA ALA A 24 6.26 -13.49 5.06
C ALA A 24 6.79 -12.36 4.17
N LEU A 25 6.86 -11.14 4.71
CA LEU A 25 7.39 -9.97 4.01
C LEU A 25 8.86 -10.16 3.61
N ARG A 26 9.71 -10.67 4.52
CA ARG A 26 11.12 -10.99 4.21
C ARG A 26 11.24 -11.99 3.06
N GLY A 27 10.38 -13.01 3.00
CA GLY A 27 10.34 -13.98 1.90
C GLY A 27 10.06 -13.32 0.55
N VAL A 28 9.05 -12.46 0.49
CA VAL A 28 8.72 -11.71 -0.74
C VAL A 28 9.88 -10.82 -1.17
N ILE A 29 10.48 -10.06 -0.24
CA ILE A 29 11.60 -9.16 -0.54
C ILE A 29 12.84 -9.92 -1.00
N ALA A 30 13.10 -11.10 -0.44
CA ALA A 30 14.22 -11.95 -0.86
C ALA A 30 14.06 -12.44 -2.30
N GLU A 31 12.84 -12.80 -2.70
CA GLU A 31 12.51 -13.25 -4.06
C GLU A 31 12.44 -12.09 -5.07
N ALA A 32 11.80 -10.98 -4.70
CA ALA A 32 11.69 -9.78 -5.53
C ALA A 32 12.18 -8.55 -4.73
N PRO A 33 13.48 -8.20 -4.80
CA PRO A 33 14.04 -7.10 -4.05
C PRO A 33 13.45 -5.74 -4.42
N PHE A 34 13.46 -4.81 -3.45
CA PHE A 34 13.06 -3.42 -3.70
C PHE A 34 13.84 -2.77 -4.83
N ARG A 35 13.13 -1.97 -5.64
CA ARG A 35 13.71 -1.13 -6.69
C ARG A 35 13.07 0.26 -6.67
N ARG A 36 13.81 1.25 -7.12
CA ARG A 36 13.25 2.59 -7.38
C ARG A 36 12.84 2.70 -8.83
N MET A 37 11.60 3.06 -9.07
CA MET A 37 11.06 3.28 -10.41
C MET A 37 11.11 4.74 -10.80
N GLN A 38 10.97 5.01 -12.10
CA GLN A 38 10.84 6.35 -12.64
C GLN A 38 9.38 6.64 -12.97
N THR A 39 8.94 7.85 -12.69
CA THR A 39 7.65 8.36 -13.15
C THR A 39 7.66 8.57 -14.67
N PRO A 40 6.49 8.71 -15.33
CA PRO A 40 6.45 9.03 -16.77
C PRO A 40 7.23 10.30 -17.14
N GLY A 41 7.32 11.27 -16.23
CA GLY A 41 8.14 12.48 -16.39
C GLY A 41 9.63 12.29 -16.16
N GLY A 42 10.11 11.05 -15.92
CA GLY A 42 11.54 10.74 -15.76
C GLY A 42 12.10 10.99 -14.36
N HIS A 43 11.26 11.34 -13.37
CA HIS A 43 11.73 11.53 -11.99
C HIS A 43 11.83 10.18 -11.27
N THR A 44 12.95 9.92 -10.61
CA THR A 44 13.10 8.76 -9.75
C THR A 44 12.26 8.93 -8.49
N MET A 45 11.42 7.94 -8.18
CA MET A 45 10.62 7.93 -6.97
C MET A 45 11.49 7.88 -5.71
N SER A 46 11.13 8.63 -4.67
CA SER A 46 11.82 8.57 -3.36
C SER A 46 11.54 7.28 -2.60
N VAL A 47 10.46 6.60 -2.97
CA VAL A 47 10.00 5.33 -2.39
C VAL A 47 10.51 4.18 -3.24
N ALA A 48 11.11 3.18 -2.61
CA ALA A 48 11.45 1.92 -3.28
C ALA A 48 10.26 0.96 -3.22
N THR A 49 10.05 0.16 -4.26
CA THR A 49 8.88 -0.70 -4.38
C THR A 49 9.23 -2.13 -4.74
N THR A 50 8.37 -3.05 -4.36
CA THR A 50 8.23 -4.39 -4.92
C THR A 50 6.76 -4.80 -4.85
N SER A 51 6.43 -5.98 -5.34
CA SER A 51 5.05 -6.48 -5.34
C SER A 51 5.00 -7.98 -5.09
N CYS A 52 3.83 -8.45 -4.63
CA CYS A 52 3.47 -9.87 -4.68
C CYS A 52 2.00 -10.00 -5.07
N GLY A 53 1.64 -11.20 -5.55
CA GLY A 53 0.31 -11.51 -6.07
C GLY A 53 0.34 -11.79 -7.57
N HIS A 54 -0.83 -11.88 -8.18
CA HIS A 54 -0.96 -12.12 -9.61
C HIS A 54 -0.49 -10.93 -10.45
N LEU A 55 -0.73 -9.71 -9.96
CA LEU A 55 -0.40 -8.45 -10.61
C LEU A 55 0.54 -7.60 -9.75
N GLY A 56 1.56 -7.02 -10.36
CA GLY A 56 2.44 -6.03 -9.74
C GLY A 56 2.33 -4.68 -10.44
N TRP A 57 2.28 -3.61 -9.63
CA TRP A 57 2.24 -2.25 -10.15
C TRP A 57 3.61 -1.79 -10.61
N MET A 58 3.65 -1.14 -11.76
CA MET A 58 4.85 -0.59 -12.34
C MET A 58 4.65 0.81 -12.90
N THR A 59 5.76 1.56 -12.94
CA THR A 59 5.84 2.84 -13.64
C THR A 59 7.18 3.00 -14.35
N ASP A 60 7.13 3.52 -15.55
CA ASP A 60 8.27 3.96 -16.34
C ASP A 60 7.82 5.08 -17.31
N ARG A 61 8.62 5.43 -18.29
CA ARG A 61 8.27 6.45 -19.27
C ARG A 61 6.99 6.16 -20.07
N ARG A 62 6.56 4.88 -20.11
CA ARG A 62 5.32 4.46 -20.78
C ARG A 62 4.05 4.64 -19.92
N GLY A 63 4.20 5.01 -18.66
CA GLY A 63 3.07 5.26 -17.75
C GLY A 63 2.99 4.28 -16.59
N TYR A 64 1.88 4.41 -15.86
CA TYR A 64 1.52 3.55 -14.72
C TYR A 64 0.70 2.36 -15.21
N ARG A 65 0.99 1.16 -14.71
CA ARG A 65 0.26 -0.05 -15.09
C ARG A 65 0.48 -1.22 -14.15
N TYR A 66 -0.40 -2.19 -14.22
CA TYR A 66 -0.21 -3.52 -13.63
C TYR A 66 0.31 -4.50 -14.68
N VAL A 67 1.21 -5.38 -14.25
CA VAL A 67 1.82 -6.42 -15.08
C VAL A 67 1.87 -7.75 -14.33
N THR A 68 1.77 -8.87 -15.07
CA THR A 68 1.83 -10.21 -14.50
C THR A 68 3.25 -10.72 -14.26
N ALA A 69 4.23 -10.11 -14.91
CA ALA A 69 5.64 -10.52 -14.86
C ALA A 69 6.53 -9.36 -14.38
N ASP A 70 7.50 -9.68 -13.55
CA ASP A 70 8.49 -8.72 -13.05
C ASP A 70 9.63 -8.56 -14.09
N PRO A 71 9.73 -7.41 -14.76
CA PRO A 71 10.75 -7.20 -15.80
C PRO A 71 12.18 -7.20 -15.28
N LEU A 72 12.39 -7.01 -13.97
CA LEU A 72 13.73 -7.08 -13.35
C LEU A 72 14.12 -8.48 -12.92
N ARG A 73 13.23 -9.46 -13.07
CA ARG A 73 13.45 -10.88 -12.79
C ARG A 73 13.28 -11.73 -14.05
N GLU A 74 13.80 -11.25 -15.18
CA GLU A 74 13.77 -11.96 -16.47
C GLU A 74 12.33 -12.35 -16.89
N GLN A 75 11.36 -11.47 -16.60
CA GLN A 75 9.93 -11.70 -16.86
C GLN A 75 9.33 -12.86 -16.04
N ALA A 76 9.94 -13.24 -14.91
CA ALA A 76 9.32 -14.19 -14.00
C ALA A 76 8.02 -13.62 -13.40
N PRO A 77 7.02 -14.44 -13.06
CA PRO A 77 5.86 -13.98 -12.29
C PRO A 77 6.30 -13.30 -10.99
N TRP A 78 5.50 -12.37 -10.50
CA TRP A 78 5.70 -11.82 -9.16
C TRP A 78 5.64 -12.94 -8.11
N PRO A 79 6.31 -12.79 -6.96
CA PRO A 79 6.14 -13.74 -5.86
C PRO A 79 4.68 -13.94 -5.53
N ALA A 80 4.26 -15.16 -5.25
CA ALA A 80 2.90 -15.43 -4.82
C ALA A 80 2.58 -14.61 -3.55
N MET A 81 1.35 -14.09 -3.46
CA MET A 81 0.91 -13.42 -2.24
C MET A 81 0.85 -14.44 -1.10
N PRO A 82 1.63 -14.27 -0.01
CA PRO A 82 1.55 -15.17 1.13
C PRO A 82 0.11 -15.22 1.68
N PRO A 83 -0.44 -16.39 1.98
CA PRO A 83 -1.82 -16.54 2.48
C PRO A 83 -2.13 -15.66 3.69
N LEU A 84 -1.15 -15.49 4.59
CA LEU A 84 -1.29 -14.62 5.75
C LEU A 84 -1.57 -13.16 5.36
N LEU A 85 -0.90 -12.64 4.33
CA LEU A 85 -1.09 -11.27 3.85
C LEU A 85 -2.48 -11.09 3.25
N ALA A 86 -2.91 -12.04 2.42
CA ALA A 86 -4.25 -12.03 1.84
C ALA A 86 -5.34 -12.06 2.93
N THR A 87 -5.22 -12.98 3.89
CA THR A 87 -6.16 -13.12 5.01
C THR A 87 -6.24 -11.86 5.86
N LEU A 88 -5.11 -11.24 6.18
CA LEU A 88 -5.06 -9.98 6.93
C LEU A 88 -5.84 -8.86 6.20
N ALA A 89 -5.59 -8.71 4.89
CA ALA A 89 -6.26 -7.71 4.08
C ALA A 89 -7.77 -7.97 3.94
N GLU A 90 -8.18 -9.23 3.74
CA GLU A 90 -9.58 -9.64 3.67
C GLU A 90 -10.32 -9.37 4.99
N GLN A 91 -9.70 -9.69 6.13
CA GLN A 91 -10.27 -9.43 7.45
C GLN A 91 -10.44 -7.93 7.73
N ALA A 92 -9.43 -7.12 7.39
CA ALA A 92 -9.53 -5.67 7.54
C ALA A 92 -10.63 -5.07 6.64
N ALA A 93 -10.70 -5.50 5.38
CA ALA A 93 -11.74 -5.08 4.45
C ALA A 93 -13.14 -5.47 4.93
N ALA A 94 -13.30 -6.68 5.46
CA ALA A 94 -14.58 -7.15 6.01
C ALA A 94 -15.06 -6.26 7.17
N GLN A 95 -14.16 -5.82 8.07
CA GLN A 95 -14.51 -4.90 9.14
C GLN A 95 -14.96 -3.52 8.62
N ALA A 96 -14.44 -3.10 7.48
CA ALA A 96 -14.83 -1.86 6.81
C ALA A 96 -16.10 -2.00 5.95
N GLY A 97 -16.73 -3.20 5.92
CA GLY A 97 -17.96 -3.44 5.16
C GLY A 97 -17.73 -3.99 3.74
N PHE A 98 -16.54 -4.52 3.46
CA PHE A 98 -16.19 -5.14 2.17
C PHE A 98 -15.85 -6.63 2.31
N PRO A 99 -16.81 -7.50 2.69
CA PRO A 99 -16.52 -8.90 3.01
C PRO A 99 -16.14 -9.76 1.79
N ALA A 100 -16.42 -9.28 0.58
CA ALA A 100 -16.09 -9.98 -0.67
C ALA A 100 -14.72 -9.58 -1.25
N PHE A 101 -13.95 -8.75 -0.56
CA PHE A 101 -12.62 -8.32 -1.02
C PHE A 101 -11.66 -9.51 -1.11
N ARG A 102 -11.05 -9.70 -2.28
CA ARG A 102 -10.05 -10.74 -2.56
C ARG A 102 -8.93 -10.10 -3.35
N PRO A 103 -7.85 -9.63 -2.71
CA PRO A 103 -6.78 -8.93 -3.41
C PRO A 103 -6.00 -9.86 -4.34
N ASP A 104 -5.70 -9.39 -5.53
CA ASP A 104 -4.82 -10.04 -6.50
C ASP A 104 -3.46 -9.36 -6.62
N SER A 105 -3.30 -8.21 -5.98
CA SER A 105 -2.08 -7.40 -5.97
C SER A 105 -1.79 -6.85 -4.58
N CYS A 106 -0.53 -6.92 -4.17
CA CYS A 106 0.01 -6.21 -3.02
C CYS A 106 1.24 -5.42 -3.46
N LEU A 107 1.11 -4.10 -3.52
CA LEU A 107 2.24 -3.18 -3.71
C LEU A 107 2.91 -2.94 -2.36
N ILE A 108 4.23 -3.18 -2.31
CA ILE A 108 5.04 -3.03 -1.10
C ILE A 108 5.97 -1.83 -1.29
N ASN A 109 5.75 -0.78 -0.52
CA ASN A 109 6.50 0.47 -0.58
C ASN A 109 7.42 0.60 0.63
N ARG A 110 8.72 0.85 0.38
CA ARG A 110 9.70 1.15 1.41
C ARG A 110 10.05 2.64 1.41
N TYR A 111 9.82 3.28 2.56
CA TYR A 111 10.16 4.66 2.84
C TYR A 111 11.35 4.69 3.79
N VAL A 112 12.39 5.42 3.44
CA VAL A 112 13.47 5.84 4.35
C VAL A 112 13.19 7.27 4.82
N PRO A 113 13.86 7.78 5.88
CA PRO A 113 13.73 9.19 6.27
C PRO A 113 13.84 10.15 5.08
N GLY A 114 12.90 11.09 4.98
CA GLY A 114 12.77 12.03 3.87
C GLY A 114 11.95 11.53 2.67
N ALA A 115 11.74 10.23 2.50
CA ALA A 115 10.88 9.70 1.45
C ALA A 115 9.42 10.09 1.69
N LYS A 116 8.70 10.37 0.59
CA LYS A 116 7.31 10.84 0.60
C LYS A 116 6.54 10.30 -0.59
N MET A 117 5.20 10.37 -0.49
CA MET A 117 4.30 10.14 -1.61
C MET A 117 3.38 11.36 -1.75
N SER A 118 3.46 12.06 -2.86
CA SER A 118 2.60 13.21 -3.14
C SER A 118 1.13 12.79 -3.24
N LEU A 119 0.20 13.73 -3.07
CA LEU A 119 -1.22 13.47 -3.24
C LEU A 119 -1.50 12.91 -4.64
N HIS A 120 -2.12 11.74 -4.68
CA HIS A 120 -2.49 11.01 -5.90
C HIS A 120 -3.79 10.24 -5.66
N GLN A 121 -4.34 9.70 -6.71
CA GLN A 121 -5.45 8.74 -6.68
C GLN A 121 -4.95 7.40 -7.16
N ASP A 122 -5.45 6.31 -6.57
CA ASP A 122 -5.29 4.96 -7.10
C ASP A 122 -6.39 4.72 -8.14
N LYS A 123 -6.04 4.80 -9.41
CA LYS A 123 -6.96 4.73 -10.55
C LYS A 123 -6.44 3.89 -11.73
N ASP A 124 -5.43 3.06 -11.45
CA ASP A 124 -4.86 2.17 -12.46
C ASP A 124 -5.53 0.78 -12.44
N GLU A 125 -6.45 0.53 -11.49
CA GLU A 125 -7.21 -0.71 -11.31
C GLU A 125 -8.42 -0.76 -12.23
N ALA A 126 -8.84 -1.99 -12.59
CA ALA A 126 -10.00 -2.21 -13.48
C ALA A 126 -11.35 -2.01 -12.78
N ASP A 127 -11.43 -2.24 -11.46
CA ASP A 127 -12.70 -2.21 -10.70
C ASP A 127 -12.60 -1.31 -9.45
N PHE A 128 -13.18 -0.12 -9.53
CA PHE A 128 -13.25 0.82 -8.40
C PHE A 128 -14.33 0.50 -7.37
N SER A 129 -15.14 -0.53 -7.56
CA SER A 129 -16.07 -1.02 -6.52
C SER A 129 -15.33 -1.70 -5.37
N GLN A 130 -14.10 -2.17 -5.62
CA GLN A 130 -13.26 -2.82 -4.64
C GLN A 130 -12.50 -1.80 -3.77
N PRO A 131 -12.39 -2.05 -2.45
CA PRO A 131 -11.66 -1.16 -1.55
C PRO A 131 -10.14 -1.27 -1.76
N ILE A 132 -9.43 -0.38 -1.09
CA ILE A 132 -7.98 -0.46 -0.88
C ILE A 132 -7.73 -0.76 0.60
N VAL A 133 -6.81 -1.66 0.89
CA VAL A 133 -6.33 -1.97 2.24
C VAL A 133 -4.85 -1.62 2.33
N SER A 134 -4.49 -0.80 3.31
CA SER A 134 -3.12 -0.29 3.49
C SER A 134 -2.63 -0.61 4.89
N VAL A 135 -1.57 -1.39 5.00
CA VAL A 135 -0.92 -1.81 6.26
C VAL A 135 0.37 -1.03 6.46
N SER A 136 0.57 -0.44 7.63
CA SER A 136 1.76 0.33 8.00
C SER A 136 2.66 -0.46 8.94
N LEU A 137 3.96 -0.56 8.62
CA LEU A 137 4.97 -1.24 9.42
C LEU A 137 6.21 -0.35 9.59
N GLY A 138 6.78 -0.30 10.79
CA GLY A 138 8.01 0.44 11.09
C GLY A 138 7.77 1.87 11.53
N LEU A 139 8.53 2.82 10.98
CA LEU A 139 8.49 4.23 11.37
C LEU A 139 7.10 4.84 11.19
N PRO A 140 6.68 5.75 12.09
CA PRO A 140 5.41 6.48 11.94
C PRO A 140 5.38 7.32 10.66
N ALA A 141 4.20 7.47 10.09
CA ALA A 141 3.96 8.30 8.90
C ALA A 141 2.72 9.16 9.06
N VAL A 142 2.76 10.37 8.54
CA VAL A 142 1.57 11.21 8.42
C VAL A 142 0.91 10.92 7.08
N PHE A 143 -0.21 10.23 7.13
CA PHE A 143 -1.06 9.94 5.98
C PHE A 143 -2.00 11.12 5.74
N GLN A 144 -2.01 11.62 4.51
CA GLN A 144 -2.91 12.67 4.06
C GLN A 144 -4.07 12.04 3.31
N PHE A 145 -5.30 12.38 3.67
CA PHE A 145 -6.51 11.90 3.03
C PHE A 145 -7.40 13.09 2.67
N GLY A 146 -7.42 13.45 1.39
CA GLY A 146 -8.09 14.61 0.83
C GLY A 146 -9.52 14.31 0.38
N GLY A 147 -10.02 15.09 -0.56
CA GLY A 147 -11.30 14.87 -1.22
C GLY A 147 -11.13 14.23 -2.61
N LEU A 148 -12.16 14.41 -3.46
CA LEU A 148 -12.16 13.90 -4.84
C LEU A 148 -11.44 14.85 -5.80
N ALA A 149 -11.17 16.09 -5.41
CA ALA A 149 -10.34 17.02 -6.14
C ALA A 149 -8.98 17.18 -5.44
N ARG A 150 -7.91 17.36 -6.22
CA ARG A 150 -6.55 17.55 -5.66
C ARG A 150 -6.44 18.79 -4.78
N SER A 151 -7.26 19.80 -5.03
CA SER A 151 -7.34 21.06 -4.26
C SER A 151 -8.10 20.94 -2.95
N ASP A 152 -8.81 19.84 -2.72
CA ASP A 152 -9.57 19.64 -1.50
C ASP A 152 -8.64 19.53 -0.29
N LYS A 153 -9.07 20.11 0.83
CA LYS A 153 -8.30 20.07 2.08
C LYS A 153 -8.12 18.61 2.54
N ALA A 154 -6.86 18.20 2.70
CA ALA A 154 -6.54 16.88 3.22
C ALA A 154 -6.55 16.88 4.76
N GLN A 155 -7.21 15.88 5.33
CA GLN A 155 -7.06 15.50 6.73
C GLN A 155 -5.74 14.75 6.91
N ARG A 156 -5.19 14.78 8.12
CA ARG A 156 -3.91 14.14 8.45
C ARG A 156 -4.12 13.12 9.56
N TYR A 157 -3.63 11.92 9.33
CA TYR A 157 -3.68 10.82 10.29
C TYR A 157 -2.26 10.33 10.56
N LEU A 158 -1.89 10.21 11.84
CA LEU A 158 -0.64 9.57 12.20
C LEU A 158 -0.87 8.05 12.14
N LEU A 159 -0.15 7.37 11.26
CA LEU A 159 -0.14 5.92 11.18
C LEU A 159 1.12 5.40 11.86
N THR A 160 0.95 4.41 12.72
CA THR A 160 2.03 3.73 13.43
C THR A 160 2.14 2.27 13.03
N HIS A 161 3.13 1.60 13.54
CA HIS A 161 3.38 0.19 13.27
C HIS A 161 2.17 -0.69 13.61
N GLY A 162 1.71 -1.47 12.65
CA GLY A 162 0.55 -2.36 12.79
C GLY A 162 -0.79 -1.73 12.44
N ASP A 163 -0.86 -0.43 12.18
CA ASP A 163 -2.10 0.23 11.76
C ASP A 163 -2.51 -0.18 10.35
N VAL A 164 -3.82 -0.31 10.14
CA VAL A 164 -4.40 -0.62 8.84
C VAL A 164 -5.46 0.43 8.49
N VAL A 165 -5.38 0.98 7.29
CA VAL A 165 -6.41 1.87 6.73
C VAL A 165 -7.12 1.13 5.60
N VAL A 166 -8.45 1.21 5.60
CA VAL A 166 -9.29 0.69 4.52
C VAL A 166 -10.13 1.83 3.98
N TRP A 167 -10.18 2.02 2.67
CA TRP A 167 -11.11 2.97 2.04
C TRP A 167 -11.67 2.41 0.73
N GLY A 168 -12.94 2.72 0.47
CA GLY A 168 -13.66 2.20 -0.69
C GLY A 168 -14.98 2.94 -0.91
N GLY A 169 -15.84 2.42 -1.78
CA GLY A 169 -17.11 3.05 -2.10
C GLY A 169 -16.96 4.51 -2.51
N PRO A 170 -17.68 5.47 -1.92
CA PRO A 170 -17.57 6.89 -2.25
C PRO A 170 -16.19 7.49 -2.05
N ASP A 171 -15.37 6.91 -1.17
CA ASP A 171 -14.04 7.40 -0.82
C ASP A 171 -12.92 6.74 -1.66
N ARG A 172 -13.26 5.76 -2.51
CA ARG A 172 -12.28 4.95 -3.27
C ARG A 172 -11.30 5.79 -4.09
N LEU A 173 -11.76 6.88 -4.67
CA LEU A 173 -10.98 7.76 -5.54
C LEU A 173 -10.52 9.06 -4.85
N ARG A 174 -10.54 9.13 -3.51
CA ARG A 174 -10.01 10.30 -2.80
C ARG A 174 -8.51 10.42 -2.98
N PHE A 175 -8.05 11.65 -3.13
CA PHE A 175 -6.62 11.96 -3.15
C PHE A 175 -6.00 11.64 -1.79
N HIS A 176 -4.88 10.95 -1.80
CA HIS A 176 -4.14 10.58 -0.60
C HIS A 176 -2.64 10.63 -0.84
N GLY A 177 -1.88 10.67 0.23
CA GLY A 177 -0.43 10.76 0.17
C GLY A 177 0.22 10.54 1.52
N VAL A 178 1.54 10.58 1.55
CA VAL A 178 2.35 10.43 2.77
C VAL A 178 3.36 11.56 2.83
N LEU A 179 3.34 12.34 3.92
CA LEU A 179 4.33 13.38 4.17
C LEU A 179 5.74 12.77 4.34
N PRO A 180 6.81 13.57 4.15
CA PRO A 180 8.17 13.07 4.36
C PRO A 180 8.33 12.37 5.70
N ILE A 181 8.88 11.15 5.66
CA ILE A 181 9.13 10.36 6.86
C ILE A 181 10.19 11.05 7.71
N LYS A 182 9.89 11.21 9.00
CA LYS A 182 10.84 11.79 9.95
C LYS A 182 11.95 10.80 10.29
N PRO A 183 13.18 11.27 10.57
CA PRO A 183 14.24 10.44 11.11
C PRO A 183 13.81 9.73 12.40
N GLY A 184 14.23 8.49 12.55
CA GLY A 184 13.94 7.66 13.70
C GLY A 184 14.38 6.23 13.47
N GLU A 185 14.19 5.39 14.47
CA GLU A 185 14.49 3.97 14.44
C GLU A 185 13.38 3.17 15.11
N HIS A 186 12.87 2.15 14.43
CA HIS A 186 11.87 1.25 14.98
C HIS A 186 12.55 -0.03 15.44
N PRO A 187 12.25 -0.57 16.66
CA PRO A 187 12.95 -1.72 17.23
C PRO A 187 13.02 -2.96 16.32
N ARG A 188 11.99 -3.19 15.53
CA ARG A 188 11.87 -4.37 14.65
C ARG A 188 12.22 -4.09 13.18
N MET A 189 12.08 -2.83 12.76
CA MET A 189 12.16 -2.44 11.34
C MET A 189 13.35 -1.53 11.01
N GLY A 190 14.05 -1.00 12.04
CA GLY A 190 15.12 -0.03 11.85
C GLY A 190 14.62 1.32 11.32
N ALA A 191 15.47 2.03 10.60
CA ALA A 191 15.19 3.38 10.09
C ALA A 191 14.37 3.34 8.79
N GLN A 192 13.24 2.65 8.79
CA GLN A 192 12.36 2.54 7.62
C GLN A 192 10.89 2.35 7.99
N ARG A 193 10.04 2.74 7.07
CA ARG A 193 8.63 2.37 7.05
C ARG A 193 8.36 1.50 5.83
N ILE A 194 7.64 0.41 6.01
CA ILE A 194 7.10 -0.38 4.91
C ILE A 194 5.58 -0.26 4.93
N ASN A 195 5.00 -0.07 3.77
CA ASN A 195 3.57 -0.03 3.56
C ASN A 195 3.17 -1.13 2.58
N LEU A 196 2.19 -1.93 2.96
CA LEU A 196 1.58 -2.96 2.12
C LEU A 196 0.23 -2.43 1.64
N THR A 197 0.05 -2.25 0.33
CA THR A 197 -1.21 -1.79 -0.24
C THR A 197 -1.83 -2.88 -1.10
N PHE A 198 -2.97 -3.41 -0.64
CA PHE A 198 -3.70 -4.50 -1.27
C PHE A 198 -4.82 -3.96 -2.15
N ARG A 199 -4.96 -4.52 -3.35
CA ARG A 199 -5.95 -4.12 -4.35
C ARG A 199 -6.47 -5.33 -5.12
N VAL A 200 -7.65 -5.17 -5.69
CA VAL A 200 -8.11 -5.95 -6.85
C VAL A 200 -7.78 -5.13 -8.07
N ALA A 201 -6.75 -5.53 -8.81
CA ALA A 201 -6.16 -4.72 -9.88
C ALA A 201 -6.65 -5.11 -11.27
N GLY A 202 -7.04 -6.38 -11.49
CA GLY A 202 -7.49 -6.89 -12.78
C GLY A 202 -8.70 -7.76 -12.74
#